data_78a7df5fa9352ca9b6ffd0f8605e2a00
#
_entry.id   78a7df5fa9352ca9b6ffd0f8605e2a00
#
_cell.length_a   1.000
_cell.length_b   1.000
_cell.length_c   1.000
_cell.angle_alpha   90.00
_cell.angle_beta   90.00
_cell.angle_gamma   90.00
#
_symmetry.space_group_name_H-M   'P 1'
#
loop_
_entity.id
_entity.type
_entity.pdbx_description
1 polymer ?
#
loop_
_entity_poly.entity_id
_entity_poly.type
_entity_poly.pdbx_seq_one_letter_code
_entity_poly.pdbx_strand_id
1 'polypeptide(L)'
;MPCVSCESLTCFTNTGEMPVGCPELKRDKHAATEPTKGFLDYATTLREKETDRISEMIEYAKFKGYKTIGIAGCIGLHDELRVINDRLKADGFEVNTVMCKTGSLEKKAVGVPSRNRLTTETGYGVGVIACNPVGQALLLNKQKTDLNCILGLCVGHDSIFLKYSEAPVVTLIAKDRTSAHNSASILYGFYGDNFFTRRPSPEGASKFNSKHMKPIDIFRIIRKKRRG
;
A
#
# COMPACT_ATOMS: atom_id res chain seq x y z
N MET A 1 16.71 9.21 18.04
CA MET A 1 15.43 9.79 18.52
C MET A 1 14.38 9.53 17.45
N PRO A 2 13.22 8.97 17.77
CA PRO A 2 12.18 8.76 16.76
C PRO A 2 11.55 10.09 16.37
N CYS A 3 11.41 10.33 15.06
CA CYS A 3 10.80 11.58 14.53
C CYS A 3 9.39 11.84 15.08
N VAL A 4 8.67 10.79 15.45
CA VAL A 4 7.32 10.87 16.04
C VAL A 4 7.28 11.64 17.37
N SER A 5 8.38 11.70 18.10
CA SER A 5 8.53 12.45 19.36
C SER A 5 9.30 13.77 19.21
N CYS A 6 9.57 14.19 17.96
CA CYS A 6 10.26 15.46 17.71
C CYS A 6 9.27 16.62 17.81
N GLU A 7 9.52 17.55 18.73
CA GLU A 7 8.69 18.74 18.94
C GLU A 7 9.12 19.93 18.08
N SER A 8 10.41 20.00 17.72
CA SER A 8 10.94 21.16 17.01
C SER A 8 10.61 21.17 15.52
N LEU A 9 10.44 19.98 14.88
CA LEU A 9 10.20 19.82 13.45
C LEU A 9 11.14 20.68 12.56
N THR A 10 12.36 20.93 13.03
CA THR A 10 13.32 21.82 12.38
C THR A 10 13.64 21.38 10.95
N CYS A 11 13.61 20.07 10.68
CA CYS A 11 13.77 19.53 9.33
C CYS A 11 12.64 19.95 8.37
N PHE A 12 11.43 20.21 8.88
CA PHE A 12 10.30 20.67 8.10
C PHE A 12 10.28 22.19 7.94
N THR A 13 10.56 22.91 9.01
CA THR A 13 10.52 24.39 9.01
C THR A 13 11.80 25.01 8.45
N ASN A 14 12.88 24.24 8.36
CA ASN A 14 14.25 24.70 8.00
C ASN A 14 14.76 25.85 8.88
N THR A 15 14.25 25.95 10.12
CA THR A 15 14.60 26.99 11.07
C THR A 15 15.30 26.42 12.29
N GLY A 16 16.46 27.01 12.65
CA GLY A 16 17.22 26.63 13.84
C GLY A 16 18.14 25.42 13.66
N GLU A 17 18.71 24.97 14.76
CA GLU A 17 19.61 23.82 14.81
C GLU A 17 18.81 22.53 14.98
N MET A 18 19.32 21.46 14.37
CA MET A 18 18.71 20.13 14.51
C MET A 18 18.80 19.67 15.97
N PRO A 19 17.74 19.10 16.55
CA PRO A 19 17.77 18.65 17.94
C PRO A 19 18.82 17.57 18.16
N VAL A 20 19.44 17.60 19.35
CA VAL A 20 20.41 16.58 19.76
C VAL A 20 19.78 15.19 19.66
N GLY A 21 20.47 14.26 18.96
CA GLY A 21 19.98 12.91 18.74
C GLY A 21 18.96 12.78 17.59
N CYS A 22 18.73 13.85 16.81
CA CYS A 22 18.10 13.71 15.51
C CYS A 22 18.93 12.73 14.68
N PRO A 23 18.34 11.73 13.99
CA PRO A 23 19.05 10.93 13.00
C PRO A 23 19.37 11.84 11.82
N GLU A 24 20.33 12.73 12.00
CA GLU A 24 20.84 13.59 10.97
C GLU A 24 21.42 12.69 9.87
N LEU A 25 20.68 12.52 8.83
CA LEU A 25 21.34 12.49 7.55
C LEU A 25 22.02 13.85 7.50
N LYS A 26 23.30 13.93 7.92
CA LYS A 26 24.13 15.11 7.72
C LYS A 26 23.71 15.66 6.39
N ARG A 27 23.41 16.95 6.31
CA ARG A 27 22.97 17.63 5.07
C ARG A 27 23.93 17.32 3.93
N ASP A 28 24.07 16.04 3.64
CA ASP A 28 24.80 15.56 2.51
C ASP A 28 23.89 15.85 1.33
N LYS A 29 24.14 17.00 0.72
CA LYS A 29 23.50 17.42 -0.53
C LYS A 29 23.55 16.31 -1.58
N HIS A 30 24.41 15.31 -1.40
CA HIS A 30 24.54 14.12 -2.24
C HIS A 30 23.58 12.99 -1.87
N ALA A 31 22.99 12.94 -0.67
CA ALA A 31 21.97 11.96 -0.33
C ALA A 31 20.61 12.25 -1.02
N ALA A 32 20.39 13.51 -1.41
CA ALA A 32 19.24 13.93 -2.21
C ALA A 32 19.63 14.02 -3.71
N THR A 33 20.38 13.03 -4.19
CA THR A 33 20.94 13.05 -5.53
C THR A 33 19.89 12.94 -6.65
N GLU A 34 20.34 13.23 -7.84
CA GLU A 34 19.71 13.28 -9.16
C GLU A 34 18.33 12.60 -9.34
N PRO A 35 18.04 11.39 -8.82
CA PRO A 35 16.70 10.81 -8.91
C PRO A 35 15.63 11.61 -8.15
N THR A 36 16.02 12.29 -7.07
CA THR A 36 15.11 13.04 -6.19
C THR A 36 14.81 14.43 -6.73
N LYS A 37 15.75 15.04 -7.47
CA LYS A 37 15.62 16.41 -7.97
C LYS A 37 14.44 16.57 -8.92
N GLY A 38 14.32 15.73 -9.94
CA GLY A 38 13.19 15.76 -10.87
C GLY A 38 11.87 15.42 -10.20
N PHE A 39 11.89 14.59 -9.14
CA PHE A 39 10.71 14.28 -8.34
C PHE A 39 10.25 15.47 -7.48
N LEU A 40 11.19 16.22 -6.90
CA LEU A 40 10.85 17.40 -6.09
C LEU A 40 10.20 18.50 -6.93
N ASP A 41 10.65 18.73 -8.15
CA ASP A 41 10.05 19.68 -9.07
C ASP A 41 8.60 19.26 -9.41
N TYR A 42 8.39 17.98 -9.68
CA TYR A 42 7.07 17.42 -9.94
C TYR A 42 6.14 17.50 -8.71
N ALA A 43 6.63 17.13 -7.52
CA ALA A 43 5.84 17.18 -6.29
C ALA A 43 5.39 18.61 -5.93
N THR A 44 6.19 19.62 -6.27
CA THR A 44 5.82 21.02 -6.07
C THR A 44 4.66 21.42 -7.00
N THR A 45 4.69 20.98 -8.25
CA THR A 45 3.64 21.25 -9.24
C THR A 45 2.31 20.55 -8.88
N LEU A 46 2.37 19.35 -8.29
CA LEU A 46 1.15 18.61 -7.91
C LEU A 46 0.40 19.23 -6.73
N ARG A 47 1.09 19.90 -5.80
CA ARG A 47 0.46 20.53 -4.65
C ARG A 47 -0.54 21.63 -5.03
N GLU A 48 -0.44 22.18 -6.21
CA GLU A 48 -1.35 23.19 -6.73
C GLU A 48 -2.65 22.60 -7.33
N LYS A 49 -2.68 21.27 -7.53
CA LYS A 49 -3.83 20.56 -8.07
C LYS A 49 -4.26 19.48 -7.08
N GLU A 50 -5.33 19.69 -6.35
CA GLU A 50 -5.97 18.61 -5.60
C GLU A 50 -6.49 17.57 -6.59
N THR A 51 -5.84 16.43 -6.64
CA THR A 51 -6.20 15.34 -7.55
C THR A 51 -6.13 13.99 -6.82
N ASP A 52 -6.80 12.99 -7.37
CA ASP A 52 -6.76 11.64 -6.83
C ASP A 52 -5.46 10.92 -7.17
N ARG A 53 -5.13 9.89 -6.37
CA ARG A 53 -3.88 9.14 -6.50
C ARG A 53 -3.66 8.49 -7.87
N ILE A 54 -4.74 8.10 -8.56
CA ILE A 54 -4.64 7.48 -9.89
C ILE A 54 -4.25 8.53 -10.92
N SER A 55 -4.91 9.69 -10.86
CA SER A 55 -4.59 10.84 -11.73
C SER A 55 -3.17 11.35 -11.47
N GLU A 56 -2.74 11.44 -10.21
CA GLU A 56 -1.36 11.80 -9.85
C GLU A 56 -0.34 10.82 -10.46
N MET A 57 -0.61 9.52 -10.38
CA MET A 57 0.29 8.52 -10.97
C MET A 57 0.36 8.64 -12.50
N ILE A 58 -0.77 8.92 -13.16
CA ILE A 58 -0.83 9.16 -14.62
C ILE A 58 0.03 10.36 -15.00
N GLU A 59 -0.14 11.48 -14.31
CA GLU A 59 0.65 12.70 -14.55
C GLU A 59 2.14 12.45 -14.28
N TYR A 60 2.48 11.75 -13.20
CA TYR A 60 3.85 11.35 -12.92
C TYR A 60 4.45 10.49 -14.03
N ALA A 61 3.71 9.49 -14.51
CA ALA A 61 4.18 8.63 -15.59
C ALA A 61 4.40 9.42 -16.90
N LYS A 62 3.50 10.34 -17.23
CA LYS A 62 3.65 11.25 -18.37
C LYS A 62 4.87 12.17 -18.23
N PHE A 63 5.05 12.76 -17.06
CA PHE A 63 6.20 13.61 -16.74
C PHE A 63 7.53 12.87 -16.90
N LYS A 64 7.60 11.60 -16.46
CA LYS A 64 8.78 10.75 -16.63
C LYS A 64 8.96 10.21 -18.04
N GLY A 65 8.02 10.44 -18.93
CA GLY A 65 8.04 9.91 -20.29
C GLY A 65 7.82 8.41 -20.40
N TYR A 66 7.27 7.79 -19.35
CA TYR A 66 6.96 6.35 -19.34
C TYR A 66 5.90 6.01 -20.38
N LYS A 67 6.03 4.85 -21.00
CA LYS A 67 5.13 4.35 -22.04
C LYS A 67 4.40 3.09 -21.63
N THR A 68 5.08 2.23 -20.89
CA THR A 68 4.60 0.90 -20.54
C THR A 68 4.35 0.79 -19.03
N ILE A 69 3.10 0.58 -18.64
CA ILE A 69 2.70 0.43 -17.24
C ILE A 69 2.36 -1.03 -16.93
N GLY A 70 2.98 -1.57 -15.89
CA GLY A 70 2.63 -2.87 -15.33
C GLY A 70 1.64 -2.76 -14.19
N ILE A 71 0.67 -3.68 -14.08
CA ILE A 71 -0.22 -3.73 -12.93
C ILE A 71 -0.20 -5.12 -12.31
N ALA A 72 0.27 -5.22 -11.07
CA ALA A 72 0.17 -6.40 -10.24
C ALA A 72 -1.12 -6.34 -9.40
N GLY A 73 -2.16 -7.03 -9.84
CA GLY A 73 -3.49 -7.01 -9.24
C GLY A 73 -3.79 -8.21 -8.33
N CYS A 74 -4.62 -7.99 -7.31
CA CYS A 74 -5.24 -9.07 -6.57
C CYS A 74 -6.50 -9.54 -7.28
N ILE A 75 -6.75 -10.86 -7.28
CA ILE A 75 -7.97 -11.44 -7.88
C ILE A 75 -9.26 -10.86 -7.27
N GLY A 76 -9.23 -10.44 -6.01
CA GLY A 76 -10.39 -9.82 -5.36
C GLY A 76 -10.63 -8.36 -5.73
N LEU A 77 -9.83 -7.79 -6.64
CA LEU A 77 -9.96 -6.43 -7.19
C LEU A 77 -9.87 -6.48 -8.71
N HIS A 78 -10.45 -7.53 -9.30
CA HIS A 78 -10.41 -7.74 -10.74
C HIS A 78 -11.20 -6.67 -11.50
N ASP A 79 -12.33 -6.23 -10.96
CA ASP A 79 -13.19 -5.23 -11.61
C ASP A 79 -12.54 -3.84 -11.55
N GLU A 80 -11.94 -3.48 -10.41
CA GLU A 80 -11.14 -2.26 -10.27
C GLU A 80 -9.94 -2.27 -11.21
N LEU A 81 -9.29 -3.44 -11.38
CA LEU A 81 -8.17 -3.58 -12.32
C LEU A 81 -8.62 -3.30 -13.76
N ARG A 82 -9.80 -3.77 -14.16
CA ARG A 82 -10.34 -3.50 -15.50
C ARG A 82 -10.54 -2.00 -15.73
N VAL A 83 -11.17 -1.33 -14.78
CA VAL A 83 -11.42 0.13 -14.86
C VAL A 83 -10.12 0.90 -14.98
N ILE A 84 -9.12 0.57 -14.16
CA ILE A 84 -7.81 1.24 -14.19
C ILE A 84 -7.06 0.93 -15.49
N ASN A 85 -7.08 -0.33 -15.96
CA ASN A 85 -6.49 -0.70 -17.25
C ASN A 85 -7.08 0.12 -18.40
N ASP A 86 -8.40 0.24 -18.46
CA ASP A 86 -9.07 0.97 -19.54
C ASP A 86 -8.77 2.47 -19.47
N ARG A 87 -8.71 3.04 -18.25
CA ARG A 87 -8.32 4.42 -18.04
C ARG A 87 -6.89 4.68 -18.52
N LEU A 88 -5.91 3.84 -18.13
CA LEU A 88 -4.52 4.01 -18.54
C LEU A 88 -4.33 3.88 -20.04
N LYS A 89 -5.05 2.96 -20.69
CA LYS A 89 -5.05 2.85 -22.16
C LYS A 89 -5.62 4.07 -22.84
N ALA A 90 -6.70 4.64 -22.30
CA ALA A 90 -7.28 5.89 -22.79
C ALA A 90 -6.32 7.09 -22.63
N ASP A 91 -5.46 7.05 -21.61
CA ASP A 91 -4.40 8.04 -21.39
C ASP A 91 -3.15 7.81 -22.25
N GLY A 92 -3.14 6.78 -23.10
CA GLY A 92 -2.11 6.52 -24.12
C GLY A 92 -0.98 5.59 -23.65
N PHE A 93 -1.14 4.88 -22.55
CA PHE A 93 -0.14 3.90 -22.08
C PHE A 93 -0.37 2.50 -22.69
N GLU A 94 0.71 1.79 -22.91
CA GLU A 94 0.69 0.33 -23.04
C GLU A 94 0.57 -0.28 -21.64
N VAL A 95 -0.42 -1.15 -21.42
CA VAL A 95 -0.71 -1.69 -20.08
C VAL A 95 -0.58 -3.20 -20.05
N ASN A 96 0.26 -3.70 -19.16
CA ASN A 96 0.48 -5.12 -18.90
C ASN A 96 -0.07 -5.46 -17.51
N THR A 97 -1.04 -6.37 -17.43
CA THR A 97 -1.70 -6.73 -16.16
C THR A 97 -1.41 -8.17 -15.77
N VAL A 98 -1.07 -8.40 -14.52
CA VAL A 98 -0.83 -9.76 -13.98
C VAL A 98 -1.56 -9.94 -12.65
N MET A 99 -2.42 -10.96 -12.59
CA MET A 99 -3.19 -11.30 -11.39
C MET A 99 -2.37 -12.14 -10.42
N CYS A 100 -2.68 -12.03 -9.12
CA CYS A 100 -1.93 -12.71 -8.05
C CYS A 100 -1.99 -14.25 -8.11
N LYS A 101 -2.90 -14.83 -8.87
CA LYS A 101 -3.02 -16.30 -9.05
C LYS A 101 -2.29 -16.81 -10.30
N THR A 102 -1.43 -15.99 -10.88
CA THR A 102 -0.63 -16.38 -12.05
C THR A 102 0.15 -17.66 -11.80
N GLY A 103 0.18 -18.56 -12.79
CA GLY A 103 0.79 -19.87 -12.70
C GLY A 103 -0.08 -20.95 -12.07
N SER A 104 -1.23 -20.60 -11.49
CA SER A 104 -2.18 -21.55 -10.87
C SER A 104 -1.54 -22.57 -9.93
N LEU A 105 -0.59 -22.11 -9.10
CA LEU A 105 0.20 -22.95 -8.21
C LEU A 105 -0.64 -23.42 -7.03
N GLU A 106 -0.87 -24.72 -6.91
CA GLU A 106 -1.54 -25.29 -5.74
C GLU A 106 -0.69 -25.11 -4.47
N LYS A 107 -1.29 -24.68 -3.40
CA LYS A 107 -0.64 -24.56 -2.08
C LYS A 107 0.01 -25.88 -1.63
N LYS A 108 -0.61 -27.02 -1.98
CA LYS A 108 -0.05 -28.35 -1.70
C LYS A 108 1.27 -28.56 -2.44
N ALA A 109 1.30 -28.22 -3.74
CA ALA A 109 2.48 -28.41 -4.58
C ALA A 109 3.66 -27.53 -4.17
N VAL A 110 3.40 -26.36 -3.60
CA VAL A 110 4.44 -25.44 -3.08
C VAL A 110 4.75 -25.65 -1.59
N GLY A 111 4.35 -26.76 -1.01
CA GLY A 111 4.75 -27.17 0.34
C GLY A 111 4.01 -26.46 1.48
N VAL A 112 2.91 -25.75 1.23
CA VAL A 112 2.12 -25.13 2.30
C VAL A 112 1.50 -26.23 3.17
N PRO A 113 1.72 -26.24 4.52
CA PRO A 113 1.15 -27.25 5.40
C PRO A 113 -0.38 -27.29 5.36
N SER A 114 -0.99 -28.46 5.55
CA SER A 114 -2.46 -28.64 5.48
C SER A 114 -3.21 -27.71 6.43
N ARG A 115 -2.68 -27.49 7.64
CA ARG A 115 -3.26 -26.56 8.63
C ARG A 115 -3.37 -25.10 8.14
N ASN A 116 -2.55 -24.71 7.16
CA ASN A 116 -2.52 -23.36 6.59
C ASN A 116 -3.24 -23.28 5.25
N ARG A 117 -3.85 -24.38 4.80
CA ARG A 117 -4.65 -24.42 3.59
C ARG A 117 -6.09 -24.14 3.99
N LEU A 118 -6.57 -22.95 3.70
CA LEU A 118 -7.99 -22.65 3.87
C LEU A 118 -8.76 -23.52 2.85
N THR A 119 -9.41 -24.55 3.34
CA THR A 119 -10.48 -25.23 2.62
C THR A 119 -11.71 -24.36 2.78
N THR A 120 -12.02 -23.54 1.80
CA THR A 120 -13.31 -22.85 1.82
C THR A 120 -14.38 -23.85 1.44
N GLU A 121 -15.36 -24.07 2.31
CA GLU A 121 -16.57 -24.84 2.06
C GLU A 121 -17.36 -24.32 0.83
N THR A 122 -16.98 -23.17 0.32
CA THR A 122 -17.62 -22.47 -0.81
C THR A 122 -17.10 -22.88 -2.18
N GLY A 123 -16.18 -23.82 -2.30
CA GLY A 123 -15.69 -24.32 -3.58
C GLY A 123 -14.89 -23.33 -4.45
N TYR A 124 -14.68 -22.10 -3.98
CA TYR A 124 -13.87 -21.13 -4.69
C TYR A 124 -12.38 -21.45 -4.57
N GLY A 125 -11.69 -21.58 -5.70
CA GLY A 125 -10.26 -21.90 -5.79
C GLY A 125 -9.32 -20.89 -5.12
N VAL A 126 -9.83 -19.83 -4.51
CA VAL A 126 -9.06 -18.81 -3.77
C VAL A 126 -8.30 -19.43 -2.60
N GLY A 127 -8.87 -20.45 -1.93
CA GLY A 127 -8.24 -21.15 -0.83
C GLY A 127 -7.17 -22.16 -1.25
N VAL A 128 -7.29 -22.74 -2.45
CA VAL A 128 -6.45 -23.82 -2.98
C VAL A 128 -5.20 -23.29 -3.67
N ILE A 129 -5.37 -22.27 -4.50
CA ILE A 129 -4.27 -21.70 -5.29
C ILE A 129 -3.49 -20.66 -4.47
N ALA A 130 -2.17 -20.79 -4.47
CA ALA A 130 -1.27 -19.82 -3.85
C ALA A 130 -1.27 -18.48 -4.60
N CYS A 131 -1.04 -17.38 -3.88
CA CYS A 131 -0.68 -16.13 -4.53
C CYS A 131 0.81 -16.20 -4.91
N ASN A 132 1.14 -15.63 -6.06
CA ASN A 132 2.48 -15.65 -6.63
C ASN A 132 2.98 -14.23 -6.94
N PRO A 133 3.30 -13.42 -5.92
CA PRO A 133 3.79 -12.05 -6.14
C PRO A 133 5.15 -12.00 -6.84
N VAL A 134 5.99 -13.01 -6.64
CA VAL A 134 7.25 -13.16 -7.39
C VAL A 134 6.97 -13.35 -8.88
N GLY A 135 6.06 -14.27 -9.20
CA GLY A 135 5.67 -14.51 -10.60
C GLY A 135 5.06 -13.27 -11.26
N GLN A 136 4.29 -12.47 -10.51
CA GLN A 136 3.78 -11.19 -11.02
C GLN A 136 4.93 -10.24 -11.38
N ALA A 137 5.91 -10.08 -10.50
CA ALA A 137 7.06 -9.21 -10.75
C ALA A 137 7.89 -9.70 -11.95
N LEU A 138 8.25 -10.99 -12.00
CA LEU A 138 9.05 -11.56 -13.08
C LEU A 138 8.37 -11.45 -14.44
N LEU A 139 7.04 -11.60 -14.50
CA LEU A 139 6.29 -11.44 -15.74
C LEU A 139 6.31 -9.98 -16.23
N LEU A 140 6.16 -9.02 -15.33
CA LEU A 140 6.24 -7.59 -15.67
C LEU A 140 7.66 -7.16 -16.04
N ASN A 141 8.69 -7.69 -15.36
CA ASN A 141 10.09 -7.48 -15.73
C ASN A 141 10.36 -7.99 -17.17
N LYS A 142 9.81 -9.16 -17.52
CA LYS A 142 9.93 -9.70 -18.89
C LYS A 142 9.28 -8.78 -19.93
N GLN A 143 8.21 -8.06 -19.55
CA GLN A 143 7.56 -7.06 -20.42
C GLN A 143 8.31 -5.72 -20.47
N LYS A 144 9.37 -5.57 -19.67
CA LYS A 144 10.17 -4.33 -19.56
C LYS A 144 9.30 -3.08 -19.31
N THR A 145 8.39 -3.20 -18.37
CA THR A 145 7.54 -2.08 -17.96
C THR A 145 8.36 -0.93 -17.39
N ASP A 146 7.98 0.30 -17.68
CA ASP A 146 8.68 1.51 -17.18
C ASP A 146 8.30 1.83 -15.72
N LEU A 147 7.05 1.52 -15.36
CA LEU A 147 6.49 1.72 -14.02
C LEU A 147 5.56 0.56 -13.70
N ASN A 148 5.66 0.02 -12.48
CA ASN A 148 4.73 -0.98 -11.99
C ASN A 148 3.78 -0.39 -10.96
N CYS A 149 2.53 -0.85 -10.97
CA CYS A 149 1.50 -0.47 -10.03
C CYS A 149 1.03 -1.67 -9.22
N ILE A 150 0.92 -1.52 -7.90
CA ILE A 150 0.28 -2.50 -7.02
C ILE A 150 -1.19 -2.14 -6.86
N LEU A 151 -2.07 -3.09 -7.17
CA LEU A 151 -3.50 -2.98 -7.02
C LEU A 151 -4.02 -4.01 -6.01
N GLY A 152 -4.04 -3.62 -4.75
CA GLY A 152 -4.64 -4.37 -3.65
C GLY A 152 -3.98 -5.71 -3.36
N LEU A 153 -2.66 -5.85 -3.47
CA LEU A 153 -1.97 -7.03 -2.98
C LEU A 153 -2.10 -7.12 -1.45
N CYS A 154 -2.08 -8.32 -0.93
CA CYS A 154 -2.11 -8.54 0.52
C CYS A 154 -0.83 -8.03 1.15
N VAL A 155 -0.92 -7.59 2.43
CA VAL A 155 0.26 -7.23 3.24
C VAL A 155 1.28 -8.37 3.22
N GLY A 156 2.52 -8.03 2.93
CA GLY A 156 3.62 -8.98 2.71
C GLY A 156 3.75 -9.44 1.24
N HIS A 157 2.67 -9.59 0.48
CA HIS A 157 2.76 -9.86 -0.96
C HIS A 157 3.19 -8.62 -1.74
N ASP A 158 2.75 -7.44 -1.31
CA ASP A 158 3.22 -6.16 -1.81
C ASP A 158 4.73 -5.98 -1.58
N SER A 159 5.23 -6.27 -0.38
CA SER A 159 6.67 -6.19 -0.08
C SER A 159 7.51 -7.19 -0.91
N ILE A 160 6.99 -8.40 -1.13
CA ILE A 160 7.64 -9.39 -1.99
C ILE A 160 7.65 -8.90 -3.44
N PHE A 161 6.53 -8.39 -3.96
CA PHE A 161 6.46 -7.85 -5.31
C PHE A 161 7.48 -6.71 -5.51
N LEU A 162 7.51 -5.74 -4.57
CA LEU A 162 8.47 -4.64 -4.56
C LEU A 162 9.92 -5.11 -4.63
N LYS A 163 10.25 -6.17 -3.88
CA LYS A 163 11.61 -6.73 -3.85
C LYS A 163 12.06 -7.30 -5.18
N TYR A 164 11.15 -7.86 -5.99
CA TYR A 164 11.48 -8.54 -7.25
C TYR A 164 11.13 -7.72 -8.49
N SER A 165 10.52 -6.55 -8.35
CA SER A 165 10.26 -5.64 -9.45
C SER A 165 11.52 -4.90 -9.85
N GLU A 166 11.87 -4.90 -11.15
CA GLU A 166 12.97 -4.12 -11.71
C GLU A 166 12.55 -2.66 -11.95
N ALA A 167 11.32 -2.46 -12.41
CA ALA A 167 10.77 -1.11 -12.58
C ALA A 167 10.40 -0.48 -11.23
N PRO A 168 10.42 0.86 -11.10
CA PRO A 168 9.84 1.57 -9.96
C PRO A 168 8.41 1.14 -9.70
N VAL A 169 7.97 1.17 -8.44
CA VAL A 169 6.63 0.69 -8.05
C VAL A 169 5.85 1.77 -7.33
N VAL A 170 4.61 1.96 -7.75
CA VAL A 170 3.60 2.80 -7.07
C VAL A 170 2.47 1.92 -6.55
N THR A 171 2.12 2.04 -5.28
CA THR A 171 0.92 1.39 -4.74
C THR A 171 -0.30 2.27 -5.03
N LEU A 172 -1.17 1.84 -5.94
CA LEU A 172 -2.44 2.53 -6.23
C LEU A 172 -3.49 2.24 -5.16
N ILE A 173 -3.66 0.97 -4.81
CA ILE A 173 -4.56 0.54 -3.75
C ILE A 173 -3.80 -0.37 -2.79
N ALA A 174 -3.66 0.06 -1.53
CA ALA A 174 -3.23 -0.80 -0.44
C ALA A 174 -4.42 -1.63 0.04
N LYS A 175 -4.26 -2.97 0.14
CA LYS A 175 -5.37 -3.83 0.54
C LYS A 175 -5.74 -3.65 2.01
N ASP A 176 -6.97 -3.27 2.23
CA ASP A 176 -7.63 -3.31 3.53
C ASP A 176 -9.07 -3.80 3.36
N ARG A 177 -9.36 -4.99 3.88
CA ARG A 177 -10.67 -5.63 3.68
C ARG A 177 -11.77 -5.07 4.60
N THR A 178 -11.38 -4.35 5.64
CA THR A 178 -12.30 -3.86 6.69
C THR A 178 -12.69 -2.41 6.47
N SER A 179 -11.84 -1.63 5.79
CA SER A 179 -12.00 -0.19 5.63
C SER A 179 -12.15 0.25 4.17
N ALA A 180 -12.65 -0.64 3.28
CA ALA A 180 -12.78 -0.37 1.85
C ALA A 180 -11.48 0.15 1.21
N HIS A 181 -10.35 -0.44 1.61
CA HIS A 181 -9.00 -0.09 1.15
C HIS A 181 -8.50 1.31 1.56
N ASN A 182 -9.16 1.90 2.56
CA ASN A 182 -8.72 3.14 3.20
C ASN A 182 -8.21 2.86 4.61
N SER A 183 -6.98 2.38 4.73
CA SER A 183 -6.39 2.01 6.04
C SER A 183 -6.30 3.18 7.02
N ALA A 184 -6.24 4.42 6.52
CA ALA A 184 -6.23 5.61 7.37
C ALA A 184 -7.58 5.84 8.06
N SER A 185 -8.69 5.36 7.51
CA SER A 185 -10.02 5.54 8.09
C SER A 185 -10.16 4.93 9.49
N ILE A 186 -9.42 3.86 9.77
CA ILE A 186 -9.37 3.23 11.08
C ILE A 186 -8.75 4.17 12.11
N LEU A 187 -7.77 4.98 11.71
CA LEU A 187 -7.11 5.96 12.57
C LEU A 187 -7.99 7.18 12.84
N TYR A 188 -8.82 7.57 11.86
CA TYR A 188 -9.74 8.72 11.96
C TYR A 188 -11.11 8.34 12.55
N GLY A 189 -11.47 7.06 12.54
CA GLY A 189 -12.74 6.57 13.05
C GLY A 189 -12.78 6.43 14.56
N PHE A 190 -13.29 5.29 15.04
CA PHE A 190 -13.51 4.99 16.47
C PHE A 190 -12.29 5.21 17.38
N TYR A 191 -11.07 5.11 16.82
CA TYR A 191 -9.82 5.35 17.53
C TYR A 191 -9.25 6.77 17.32
N GLY A 192 -9.81 7.54 16.40
CA GLY A 192 -9.29 8.86 16.02
C GLY A 192 -9.25 9.84 17.19
N ASP A 193 -10.33 9.92 17.94
CA ASP A 193 -10.40 10.79 19.14
C ASP A 193 -9.37 10.42 20.20
N ASN A 194 -9.04 9.14 20.32
CA ASN A 194 -8.04 8.68 21.29
C ASN A 194 -6.62 8.72 20.76
N PHE A 195 -6.44 8.64 19.42
CA PHE A 195 -5.12 8.58 18.79
C PHE A 195 -4.57 9.98 18.47
N PHE A 196 -5.43 10.89 18.01
CA PHE A 196 -5.03 12.24 17.59
C PHE A 196 -5.22 13.32 18.63
N THR A 197 -6.18 13.18 19.55
CA THR A 197 -6.47 14.18 20.59
C THR A 197 -5.75 13.92 21.90
N ARG A 198 -5.34 12.67 22.16
CA ARG A 198 -4.53 12.33 23.32
C ARG A 198 -3.17 11.84 22.83
N ARG A 199 -2.16 12.71 22.88
CA ARG A 199 -0.78 12.20 22.89
C ARG A 199 -0.72 11.18 24.03
N PRO A 200 -0.41 9.88 23.74
CA PRO A 200 -0.28 8.92 24.82
C PRO A 200 0.85 9.43 25.71
N SER A 201 0.53 9.78 26.96
CA SER A 201 1.58 9.90 27.96
C SER A 201 2.33 8.57 28.01
N PRO A 202 3.63 8.54 28.29
CA PRO A 202 4.38 7.28 28.46
C PRO A 202 3.68 6.31 29.44
N GLU A 203 2.91 6.83 30.37
CA GLU A 203 2.08 6.07 31.33
C GLU A 203 0.76 5.56 30.70
N GLY A 204 0.24 6.20 29.66
CA GLY A 204 -0.97 5.80 28.95
C GLY A 204 -0.74 4.62 27.99
N ALA A 205 0.46 4.48 27.42
CA ALA A 205 0.80 3.37 26.54
C ALA A 205 0.73 2.01 27.27
N SER A 206 0.99 1.98 28.56
CA SER A 206 0.85 0.77 29.39
C SER A 206 -0.60 0.37 29.70
N LYS A 207 -1.55 1.32 29.56
CA LYS A 207 -2.99 1.09 29.77
C LYS A 207 -3.75 0.74 28.50
N PHE A 208 -3.08 0.73 27.35
CA PHE A 208 -3.61 0.16 26.10
C PHE A 208 -3.56 -1.37 26.18
N ASN A 209 -4.19 -1.89 27.23
CA ASN A 209 -4.27 -3.30 27.50
C ASN A 209 -5.35 -3.86 26.58
N SER A 210 -5.00 -4.88 25.82
CA SER A 210 -5.81 -5.67 24.88
C SER A 210 -7.15 -6.20 25.42
N LYS A 211 -7.53 -5.83 26.65
CA LYS A 211 -8.79 -6.22 27.27
C LYS A 211 -10.05 -5.59 26.65
N HIS A 212 -9.94 -4.53 25.87
CA HIS A 212 -11.11 -3.86 25.29
C HIS A 212 -11.36 -4.16 23.80
N MET A 213 -10.47 -4.91 23.15
CA MET A 213 -10.66 -5.37 21.78
C MET A 213 -10.86 -6.87 21.71
N LYS A 214 -12.05 -7.35 22.09
CA LYS A 214 -12.49 -8.68 21.65
C LYS A 214 -13.18 -8.50 20.29
N PRO A 215 -12.64 -9.07 19.18
CA PRO A 215 -13.28 -9.02 17.86
C PRO A 215 -14.72 -9.56 17.84
N ILE A 216 -15.09 -10.28 18.88
CA ILE A 216 -16.40 -10.95 19.05
C ILE A 216 -17.54 -9.96 19.32
N ASP A 217 -17.27 -8.77 19.86
CA ASP A 217 -18.34 -7.85 20.26
C ASP A 217 -18.97 -7.09 19.09
N ILE A 218 -18.22 -6.86 18.01
CA ILE A 218 -18.75 -6.22 16.79
C ILE A 218 -19.76 -7.16 16.10
N PHE A 219 -19.47 -8.44 16.00
CA PHE A 219 -20.39 -9.41 15.42
C PHE A 219 -21.65 -9.65 16.29
N ARG A 220 -21.55 -9.47 17.61
CA ARG A 220 -22.69 -9.55 18.52
C ARG A 220 -23.66 -8.37 18.35
N ILE A 221 -23.15 -7.18 18.13
CA ILE A 221 -23.96 -5.97 17.89
C ILE A 221 -24.71 -6.08 16.56
N ILE A 222 -24.08 -6.57 15.51
CA ILE A 222 -24.71 -6.77 14.19
C ILE A 222 -25.78 -7.85 14.24
N ARG A 223 -25.57 -8.93 14.99
CA ARG A 223 -26.58 -10.00 15.18
C ARG A 223 -27.81 -9.56 15.97
N LYS A 224 -27.65 -8.65 16.94
CA LYS A 224 -28.78 -8.13 17.73
C LYS A 224 -29.70 -7.20 16.93
N LYS A 225 -29.17 -6.46 15.95
CA LYS A 225 -29.97 -5.58 15.06
C LYS A 225 -30.73 -6.31 13.95
N ARG A 226 -30.46 -7.60 13.72
CA ARG A 226 -31.20 -8.42 12.72
C ARG A 226 -32.33 -9.26 13.32
N ARG A 227 -32.57 -9.16 14.63
CA ARG A 227 -33.65 -9.92 15.36
C ARG A 227 -34.67 -9.03 16.08
N GLY A 228 -34.66 -7.72 15.77
CA GLY A 228 -35.66 -6.76 16.23
C GLY A 228 -36.51 -6.20 15.08
#